data_5c8126a361e340804e9aed34b5da119e
#
_entry.id   5c8126a361e340804e9aed34b5da119e
#
_cell.length_a   1.000
_cell.length_b   1.000
_cell.length_c   1.000
_cell.angle_alpha   90.00
_cell.angle_beta   90.00
_cell.angle_gamma   90.00
#
_symmetry.space_group_name_H-M   'P 1'
#
loop_
_entity.id
_entity.type
_entity.pdbx_description
1 polymer ?
#
loop_
_entity_poly.entity_id
_entity_poly.type
_entity_poly.pdbx_seq_one_letter_code
_entity_poly.pdbx_strand_id
1 'polypeptide(L)'
;TAFAVIAIQLVFQNGYDRFRPDADKIFRVELLFPMSLQYCASGPTPIGAILKDQIPLVENYFIMTNDRKEVFFKKKTDGSSDKFKELFANTTAAFIETVGVDVLEGDAKQALTEPNMLMIPESVARKWFGKQPAIGKQIFCSGEGRDLTIAAVYKDMPENSVFNNSCYTRFVEQENWGAWDVQIYVKTTTSDRNILQQQVN
;
A
#
# COMPACT_ATOMS: atom_id res chain seq x y z
N THR A 1 -13.78 -27.68 9.83
CA THR A 1 -13.46 -26.46 9.03
C THR A 1 -13.58 -25.28 9.95
N ALA A 2 -12.44 -24.78 10.48
CA ALA A 2 -12.41 -23.57 11.28
C ALA A 2 -12.57 -22.39 10.30
N PHE A 3 -13.78 -21.87 10.17
CA PHE A 3 -13.99 -20.57 9.55
C PHE A 3 -13.36 -19.52 10.46
N ALA A 4 -12.29 -18.87 9.98
CA ALA A 4 -11.85 -17.63 10.58
C ALA A 4 -13.02 -16.64 10.44
N VAL A 5 -13.58 -16.19 11.56
CA VAL A 5 -14.61 -15.14 11.55
C VAL A 5 -13.90 -13.86 11.10
N ILE A 6 -14.11 -13.46 9.86
CA ILE A 6 -13.61 -12.21 9.32
C ILE A 6 -14.59 -11.14 9.75
N ALA A 7 -14.25 -10.38 10.79
CA ALA A 7 -15.01 -9.17 11.09
C ALA A 7 -14.33 -8.01 10.39
N ILE A 8 -15.04 -7.38 9.48
CA ILE A 8 -14.63 -6.11 8.89
C ILE A 8 -14.96 -5.03 9.91
N GLN A 9 -14.00 -4.69 10.75
CA GLN A 9 -14.16 -3.59 11.69
C GLN A 9 -13.67 -2.30 11.05
N LEU A 10 -14.61 -1.38 10.88
CA LEU A 10 -14.38 -0.13 10.17
C LEU A 10 -14.06 0.96 11.19
N VAL A 11 -12.79 1.22 11.40
CA VAL A 11 -12.36 2.40 12.16
C VAL A 11 -12.48 3.62 11.26
N PHE A 12 -13.60 4.28 11.34
CA PHE A 12 -13.84 5.53 10.66
C PHE A 12 -13.46 6.69 11.59
N GLN A 13 -12.29 7.27 11.41
CA GLN A 13 -12.02 8.59 11.94
C GLN A 13 -12.65 9.61 10.98
N ASN A 14 -13.59 10.41 11.49
CA ASN A 14 -14.27 11.43 10.73
C ASN A 14 -13.26 12.39 10.06
N GLY A 15 -13.17 12.34 8.73
CA GLY A 15 -12.34 13.26 7.93
C GLY A 15 -11.14 12.64 7.21
N TYR A 16 -10.71 11.44 7.55
CA TYR A 16 -9.63 10.77 6.83
C TYR A 16 -10.10 10.31 5.43
N ASP A 17 -9.23 10.48 4.43
CA ASP A 17 -9.41 10.06 3.03
C ASP A 17 -10.66 10.58 2.29
N ARG A 18 -11.47 11.47 2.88
CA ARG A 18 -12.68 12.05 2.23
C ARG A 18 -12.42 12.88 0.99
N PHE A 19 -11.18 13.21 0.71
CA PHE A 19 -10.81 13.92 -0.52
C PHE A 19 -10.88 13.03 -1.76
N ARG A 20 -11.15 11.72 -1.60
CA ARG A 20 -11.25 10.76 -2.70
C ARG A 20 -12.69 10.40 -2.99
N PRO A 21 -13.06 10.34 -4.28
CA PRO A 21 -14.27 9.65 -4.64
C PRO A 21 -14.17 8.18 -4.18
N ASP A 22 -15.27 7.60 -3.71
CA ASP A 22 -15.35 6.22 -3.24
C ASP A 22 -14.51 5.84 -1.99
N ALA A 23 -13.99 6.83 -1.24
CA ALA A 23 -13.25 6.53 0.00
C ALA A 23 -14.07 5.73 1.02
N ASP A 24 -15.38 5.91 1.03
CA ASP A 24 -16.36 5.20 1.86
C ASP A 24 -16.60 3.74 1.44
N LYS A 25 -16.05 3.34 0.26
CA LYS A 25 -16.10 1.96 -0.26
C LYS A 25 -14.77 1.21 -0.11
N ILE A 26 -13.76 1.84 0.50
CA ILE A 26 -12.47 1.19 0.74
C ILE A 26 -12.39 0.78 2.21
N PHE A 27 -12.21 -0.50 2.45
CA PHE A 27 -12.19 -1.07 3.79
C PHE A 27 -10.88 -1.82 4.04
N ARG A 28 -10.32 -1.61 5.25
CA ARG A 28 -9.24 -2.45 5.74
C ARG A 28 -9.83 -3.72 6.35
N VAL A 29 -9.29 -4.85 5.98
CA VAL A 29 -9.69 -6.15 6.51
C VAL A 29 -9.06 -6.35 7.89
N GLU A 30 -9.87 -6.73 8.88
CA GLU A 30 -9.40 -7.15 10.19
C GLU A 30 -9.77 -8.62 10.41
N LEU A 31 -8.80 -9.39 10.87
CA LEU A 31 -8.94 -10.83 11.07
C LEU A 31 -8.82 -11.16 12.56
N LEU A 32 -9.60 -12.14 13.01
CA LEU A 32 -9.45 -12.68 14.35
C LEU A 32 -8.17 -13.52 14.42
N PHE A 33 -7.19 -13.06 15.20
CA PHE A 33 -5.95 -13.82 15.37
C PHE A 33 -6.19 -15.04 16.27
N PRO A 34 -5.96 -16.27 15.78
CA PRO A 34 -6.41 -17.48 16.44
C PRO A 34 -5.85 -17.70 17.86
N MET A 35 -4.62 -17.22 18.11
CA MET A 35 -3.95 -17.45 19.40
C MET A 35 -4.40 -16.48 20.50
N SER A 36 -4.72 -15.22 20.16
CA SER A 36 -5.09 -14.20 21.15
C SER A 36 -6.58 -13.91 21.18
N LEU A 37 -7.34 -14.40 20.20
CA LEU A 37 -8.76 -14.08 19.98
C LEU A 37 -9.01 -12.56 19.86
N GLN A 38 -8.02 -11.83 19.40
CA GLN A 38 -8.11 -10.39 19.15
C GLN A 38 -8.11 -10.11 17.65
N TYR A 39 -8.88 -9.10 17.27
CA TYR A 39 -8.84 -8.62 15.89
C TYR A 39 -7.54 -7.89 15.62
N CYS A 40 -6.91 -8.22 14.51
CA CYS A 40 -5.74 -7.51 14.03
C CYS A 40 -5.92 -7.07 12.56
N ALA A 41 -5.34 -5.93 12.24
CA ALA A 41 -5.40 -5.33 10.91
C ALA A 41 -4.40 -5.96 9.92
N SER A 42 -3.75 -7.05 10.33
CA SER A 42 -2.82 -7.81 9.50
C SER A 42 -3.31 -9.23 9.29
N GLY A 43 -2.91 -9.83 8.20
CA GLY A 43 -3.33 -11.18 7.87
C GLY A 43 -2.47 -11.84 6.81
N PRO A 44 -2.79 -13.12 6.50
CA PRO A 44 -2.14 -13.86 5.44
C PRO A 44 -2.45 -13.29 4.05
N THR A 45 -1.46 -13.30 3.20
CA THR A 45 -1.54 -12.78 1.81
C THR A 45 -2.73 -13.34 0.99
N PRO A 46 -3.11 -14.64 1.05
CA PRO A 46 -4.19 -15.20 0.23
C PRO A 46 -5.58 -14.62 0.52
N ILE A 47 -5.79 -14.01 1.68
CA ILE A 47 -7.11 -13.50 2.10
C ILE A 47 -7.68 -12.48 1.10
N GLY A 48 -6.85 -11.60 0.54
CA GLY A 48 -7.31 -10.60 -0.42
C GLY A 48 -7.95 -11.23 -1.66
N ALA A 49 -7.29 -12.21 -2.24
CA ALA A 49 -7.77 -12.95 -3.40
C ALA A 49 -9.07 -13.73 -3.09
N ILE A 50 -9.12 -14.38 -1.93
CA ILE A 50 -10.31 -15.14 -1.48
C ILE A 50 -11.52 -14.23 -1.31
N LEU A 51 -11.34 -13.06 -0.67
CA LEU A 51 -12.43 -12.11 -0.48
C LEU A 51 -12.97 -11.62 -1.83
N LYS A 52 -12.09 -11.34 -2.79
CA LYS A 52 -12.49 -10.93 -4.13
C LYS A 52 -13.22 -12.04 -4.91
N ASP A 53 -12.81 -13.29 -4.74
CA ASP A 53 -13.40 -14.44 -5.43
C ASP A 53 -14.76 -14.84 -4.82
N GLN A 54 -14.88 -14.82 -3.51
CA GLN A 54 -16.04 -15.35 -2.80
C GLN A 54 -17.12 -14.31 -2.47
N ILE A 55 -16.76 -13.02 -2.44
CA ILE A 55 -17.69 -11.96 -2.07
C ILE A 55 -17.99 -11.08 -3.29
N PRO A 56 -19.17 -11.21 -3.93
CA PRO A 56 -19.53 -10.45 -5.13
C PRO A 56 -19.48 -8.92 -4.97
N LEU A 57 -19.57 -8.43 -3.73
CA LEU A 57 -19.48 -7.01 -3.42
C LEU A 57 -18.05 -6.47 -3.42
N VAL A 58 -17.03 -7.34 -3.43
CA VAL A 58 -15.63 -6.94 -3.49
C VAL A 58 -15.20 -6.79 -4.95
N GLU A 59 -15.02 -5.55 -5.39
CA GLU A 59 -14.58 -5.24 -6.76
C GLU A 59 -13.09 -5.49 -6.96
N ASN A 60 -12.28 -5.09 -5.96
CA ASN A 60 -10.84 -5.19 -6.02
C ASN A 60 -10.21 -5.23 -4.64
N TYR A 61 -8.95 -5.59 -4.55
CA TYR A 61 -8.16 -5.52 -3.32
C TYR A 61 -6.74 -5.08 -3.63
N PHE A 62 -6.07 -4.57 -2.62
CA PHE A 62 -4.62 -4.41 -2.63
C PHE A 62 -4.02 -4.82 -1.29
N ILE A 63 -2.74 -5.16 -1.33
CA ILE A 63 -1.96 -5.56 -0.18
C ILE A 63 -0.86 -4.53 0.04
N MET A 64 -0.60 -4.23 1.31
CA MET A 64 0.50 -3.36 1.72
C MET A 64 1.21 -3.95 2.93
N THR A 65 2.54 -3.85 3.00
CA THR A 65 3.29 -4.27 4.18
C THR A 65 2.87 -3.47 5.41
N ASN A 66 2.75 -4.15 6.56
CA ASN A 66 2.34 -3.54 7.83
C ASN A 66 3.30 -2.45 8.30
N ASP A 67 4.59 -2.74 8.17
CA ASP A 67 5.64 -1.86 8.61
C ASP A 67 5.98 -0.87 7.49
N ARG A 68 5.33 0.29 7.52
CA ARG A 68 5.88 1.46 6.84
C ARG A 68 7.11 1.89 7.60
N LYS A 69 8.24 1.29 7.24
CA LYS A 69 9.52 1.53 7.93
C LYS A 69 10.18 2.79 7.41
N GLU A 70 10.78 3.55 8.30
CA GLU A 70 11.76 4.53 7.89
C GLU A 70 13.03 3.80 7.46
N VAL A 71 13.39 3.96 6.20
CA VAL A 71 14.60 3.39 5.62
C VAL A 71 15.51 4.48 5.09
N PHE A 72 16.79 4.14 4.93
CA PHE A 72 17.75 5.06 4.33
C PHE A 72 17.83 4.83 2.83
N PHE A 73 17.77 5.92 2.08
CA PHE A 73 18.04 5.97 0.67
C PHE A 73 19.36 6.70 0.43
N LYS A 74 20.18 6.20 -0.49
CA LYS A 74 21.47 6.80 -0.85
C LYS A 74 21.54 7.02 -2.37
N LYS A 75 21.81 8.26 -2.78
CA LYS A 75 22.08 8.55 -4.19
C LYS A 75 23.33 7.85 -4.66
N LYS A 76 23.32 7.36 -5.90
CA LYS A 76 24.48 6.79 -6.58
C LYS A 76 25.23 7.76 -7.46
N THR A 77 24.71 8.95 -7.70
CA THR A 77 25.30 9.96 -8.55
C THR A 77 26.28 10.85 -7.79
N ASP A 78 27.43 11.12 -8.40
CA ASP A 78 28.36 12.21 -8.13
C ASP A 78 29.15 12.19 -6.81
N GLY A 79 29.51 11.03 -6.29
CA GLY A 79 30.37 10.94 -5.12
C GLY A 79 29.72 11.52 -3.85
N SER A 80 28.47 11.97 -3.90
CA SER A 80 27.75 12.46 -2.75
C SER A 80 27.40 11.29 -1.84
N SER A 81 27.64 11.45 -0.53
CA SER A 81 27.26 10.49 0.50
C SER A 81 25.88 10.80 1.09
N ASP A 82 25.06 11.56 0.36
CA ASP A 82 23.76 11.99 0.84
C ASP A 82 22.85 10.82 1.15
N LYS A 83 22.50 10.70 2.42
CA LYS A 83 21.53 9.71 2.92
C LYS A 83 20.25 10.43 3.28
N PHE A 84 19.15 9.89 2.80
CA PHE A 84 17.81 10.40 3.11
C PHE A 84 17.05 9.34 3.88
N LYS A 85 16.35 9.77 4.91
CA LYS A 85 15.48 8.91 5.71
C LYS A 85 14.05 9.18 5.28
N GLU A 86 13.36 8.17 4.73
CA GLU A 86 11.99 8.27 4.23
C GLU A 86 11.17 7.04 4.64
N LEU A 87 9.86 7.21 4.64
CA LEU A 87 8.94 6.09 4.79
C LEU A 87 8.97 5.20 3.54
N PHE A 88 8.92 3.91 3.75
CA PHE A 88 8.97 2.91 2.70
C PHE A 88 7.97 1.79 2.95
N ALA A 89 7.31 1.33 1.90
CA ALA A 89 6.40 0.19 1.94
C ALA A 89 6.38 -0.57 0.61
N ASN A 90 6.02 -1.84 0.67
CA ASN A 90 5.72 -2.64 -0.51
C ASN A 90 4.20 -2.73 -0.67
N THR A 91 3.71 -2.59 -1.89
CA THR A 91 2.27 -2.70 -2.20
C THR A 91 2.02 -3.32 -3.57
N THR A 92 0.82 -3.86 -3.79
CA THR A 92 0.40 -4.37 -5.10
C THR A 92 -0.06 -3.23 -6.02
N ALA A 93 0.00 -3.42 -7.32
CA ALA A 93 -0.35 -2.38 -8.32
C ALA A 93 -1.81 -1.90 -8.21
N ALA A 94 -2.71 -2.73 -7.70
CA ALA A 94 -4.10 -2.35 -7.48
C ALA A 94 -4.27 -1.17 -6.49
N PHE A 95 -3.25 -0.88 -5.68
CA PHE A 95 -3.18 0.30 -4.82
C PHE A 95 -3.42 1.61 -5.60
N ILE A 96 -2.83 1.74 -6.80
CA ILE A 96 -2.91 2.96 -7.61
C ILE A 96 -4.36 3.32 -7.93
N GLU A 97 -5.10 2.35 -8.49
CA GLU A 97 -6.48 2.56 -8.92
C GLU A 97 -7.45 2.60 -7.74
N THR A 98 -7.26 1.70 -6.76
CA THR A 98 -8.13 1.58 -5.59
C THR A 98 -8.09 2.83 -4.74
N VAL A 99 -6.90 3.36 -4.54
CA VAL A 99 -6.66 4.55 -3.71
C VAL A 99 -6.82 5.85 -4.51
N GLY A 100 -6.73 5.78 -5.85
CA GLY A 100 -6.79 6.95 -6.72
C GLY A 100 -5.52 7.81 -6.58
N VAL A 101 -4.35 7.18 -6.77
CA VAL A 101 -3.06 7.89 -6.69
C VAL A 101 -2.87 8.78 -7.92
N ASP A 102 -2.70 10.09 -7.70
CA ASP A 102 -2.40 11.05 -8.76
C ASP A 102 -0.94 10.93 -9.20
N VAL A 103 -0.69 10.30 -10.35
CA VAL A 103 0.65 10.17 -10.93
C VAL A 103 1.01 11.42 -11.71
N LEU A 104 2.11 12.09 -11.34
CA LEU A 104 2.61 13.31 -11.97
C LEU A 104 3.58 13.03 -13.11
N GLU A 105 4.47 12.05 -12.93
CA GLU A 105 5.51 11.69 -13.91
C GLU A 105 5.74 10.18 -13.90
N GLY A 106 6.06 9.61 -15.07
CA GLY A 106 6.44 8.21 -15.22
C GLY A 106 5.28 7.23 -15.23
N ASP A 107 5.55 5.97 -14.87
CA ASP A 107 4.60 4.86 -14.89
C ASP A 107 4.52 4.19 -13.51
N ALA A 108 3.45 4.50 -12.77
CA ALA A 108 3.21 3.92 -11.44
C ALA A 108 2.91 2.43 -11.50
N LYS A 109 2.27 1.94 -12.58
CA LYS A 109 2.01 0.51 -12.75
C LYS A 109 3.32 -0.24 -12.92
N GLN A 110 4.23 0.27 -13.76
CA GLN A 110 5.58 -0.27 -13.89
C GLN A 110 6.30 -0.29 -12.53
N ALA A 111 6.21 0.79 -11.76
CA ALA A 111 6.85 0.89 -10.44
C ALA A 111 6.41 -0.21 -9.47
N LEU A 112 5.16 -0.68 -9.57
CA LEU A 112 4.56 -1.65 -8.64
C LEU A 112 4.39 -3.06 -9.25
N THR A 113 4.84 -3.29 -10.48
CA THR A 113 4.81 -4.62 -11.11
C THR A 113 6.19 -5.15 -11.47
N GLU A 114 7.11 -4.28 -11.89
CA GLU A 114 8.46 -4.69 -12.29
C GLU A 114 9.44 -4.74 -11.12
N PRO A 115 10.46 -5.59 -11.18
CA PRO A 115 11.49 -5.65 -10.16
C PRO A 115 12.36 -4.39 -10.16
N ASN A 116 12.87 -4.03 -8.99
CA ASN A 116 13.83 -2.93 -8.82
C ASN A 116 13.30 -1.55 -9.24
N MET A 117 11.99 -1.37 -9.24
CA MET A 117 11.36 -0.09 -9.53
C MET A 117 10.81 0.55 -8.25
N LEU A 118 10.73 1.88 -8.26
CA LEU A 118 10.31 2.69 -7.12
C LEU A 118 9.36 3.81 -7.58
N MET A 119 8.28 3.98 -6.84
CA MET A 119 7.39 5.14 -6.92
C MET A 119 7.63 6.03 -5.70
N ILE A 120 7.82 7.33 -5.91
CA ILE A 120 8.10 8.28 -4.84
C ILE A 120 7.12 9.47 -4.83
N PRO A 121 6.84 10.07 -3.68
CA PRO A 121 6.01 11.28 -3.63
C PRO A 121 6.78 12.51 -4.17
N GLU A 122 6.05 13.51 -4.62
CA GLU A 122 6.59 14.75 -5.18
C GLU A 122 7.54 15.46 -4.20
N SER A 123 7.19 15.50 -2.92
CA SER A 123 8.03 16.08 -1.87
C SER A 123 9.39 15.41 -1.75
N VAL A 124 9.43 14.08 -1.87
CA VAL A 124 10.67 13.30 -1.86
C VAL A 124 11.47 13.53 -3.13
N ALA A 125 10.81 13.55 -4.31
CA ALA A 125 11.49 13.86 -5.56
C ALA A 125 12.16 15.23 -5.50
N ARG A 126 11.45 16.24 -4.99
CA ARG A 126 11.98 17.61 -4.80
C ARG A 126 13.12 17.66 -3.77
N LYS A 127 12.98 16.93 -2.65
CA LYS A 127 14.01 16.83 -1.61
C LYS A 127 15.30 16.19 -2.13
N TRP A 128 15.18 15.13 -2.95
CA TRP A 128 16.35 14.41 -3.42
C TRP A 128 17.01 15.06 -4.63
N PHE A 129 16.26 15.61 -5.55
CA PHE A 129 16.76 16.05 -6.86
C PHE A 129 16.55 17.54 -7.14
N GLY A 130 15.87 18.27 -6.27
CA GLY A 130 15.55 19.69 -6.47
C GLY A 130 14.66 19.87 -7.70
N LYS A 131 15.19 20.55 -8.73
CA LYS A 131 14.49 20.78 -10.01
C LYS A 131 14.88 19.76 -11.11
N GLN A 132 15.75 18.82 -10.81
CA GLN A 132 16.18 17.82 -11.81
C GLN A 132 15.15 16.71 -11.93
N PRO A 133 14.96 16.12 -13.14
CA PRO A 133 14.08 14.97 -13.32
C PRO A 133 14.47 13.81 -12.39
N ALA A 134 13.49 13.19 -11.76
CA ALA A 134 13.69 12.03 -10.88
C ALA A 134 13.63 10.70 -11.64
N ILE A 135 12.80 10.63 -12.68
CA ILE A 135 12.55 9.40 -13.44
C ILE A 135 13.84 8.84 -14.03
N GLY A 136 14.02 7.51 -13.92
CA GLY A 136 15.18 6.78 -14.42
C GLY A 136 16.42 6.86 -13.53
N LYS A 137 16.43 7.69 -12.48
CA LYS A 137 17.56 7.75 -11.54
C LYS A 137 17.57 6.55 -10.62
N GLN A 138 18.76 6.06 -10.33
CA GLN A 138 18.97 4.95 -9.40
C GLN A 138 19.28 5.46 -8.01
N ILE A 139 18.71 4.77 -7.01
CA ILE A 139 18.92 5.04 -5.60
C ILE A 139 19.06 3.74 -4.84
N PHE A 140 20.04 3.65 -3.94
CA PHE A 140 20.16 2.51 -3.05
C PHE A 140 19.12 2.61 -1.94
N CYS A 141 18.35 1.54 -1.71
CA CYS A 141 17.36 1.42 -0.64
C CYS A 141 17.87 0.43 0.43
N SER A 142 18.08 0.90 1.65
CA SER A 142 18.55 0.03 2.74
C SER A 142 17.50 -1.00 3.18
N GLY A 143 16.21 -0.70 2.99
CA GLY A 143 15.11 -1.62 3.31
C GLY A 143 15.08 -2.85 2.41
N GLU A 144 15.50 -2.69 1.15
CA GLU A 144 15.59 -3.76 0.15
C GLU A 144 17.01 -4.32 0.01
N GLY A 145 18.02 -3.63 0.55
CA GLY A 145 19.43 -4.00 0.40
C GLY A 145 19.96 -3.88 -1.03
N ARG A 146 19.27 -3.14 -1.91
CA ARG A 146 19.57 -3.06 -3.35
C ARG A 146 19.24 -1.69 -3.95
N ASP A 147 19.68 -1.54 -5.20
CA ASP A 147 19.34 -0.35 -5.99
C ASP A 147 17.95 -0.47 -6.59
N LEU A 148 17.23 0.64 -6.54
CA LEU A 148 15.93 0.81 -7.16
C LEU A 148 16.01 1.96 -8.18
N THR A 149 15.29 1.82 -9.29
CA THR A 149 15.15 2.85 -10.32
C THR A 149 13.81 3.56 -10.13
N ILE A 150 13.82 4.89 -10.09
CA ILE A 150 12.59 5.67 -9.96
C ILE A 150 11.81 5.59 -11.27
N ALA A 151 10.64 4.95 -11.23
CA ALA A 151 9.76 4.75 -12.36
C ALA A 151 8.57 5.70 -12.36
N ALA A 152 8.17 6.22 -11.18
CA ALA A 152 7.07 7.15 -11.08
C ALA A 152 7.24 8.16 -9.94
N VAL A 153 6.67 9.36 -10.15
CA VAL A 153 6.47 10.38 -9.13
C VAL A 153 4.97 10.62 -9.00
N TYR A 154 4.46 10.55 -7.77
CA TYR A 154 3.06 10.81 -7.48
C TYR A 154 2.89 12.07 -6.64
N LYS A 155 1.72 12.72 -6.76
CA LYS A 155 1.35 13.89 -5.98
C LYS A 155 1.22 13.53 -4.50
N ASP A 156 1.76 14.36 -3.63
CA ASP A 156 1.67 14.14 -2.19
C ASP A 156 0.21 13.98 -1.75
N MET A 157 -0.03 12.95 -0.96
CA MET A 157 -1.31 12.73 -0.33
C MET A 157 -1.49 13.73 0.82
N PRO A 158 -2.71 14.19 1.09
CA PRO A 158 -3.00 15.06 2.22
C PRO A 158 -2.61 14.44 3.56
N GLU A 159 -2.30 15.28 4.54
CA GLU A 159 -1.89 14.82 5.89
C GLU A 159 -2.96 13.97 6.59
N ASN A 160 -4.23 14.15 6.22
CA ASN A 160 -5.36 13.37 6.72
C ASN A 160 -5.61 12.09 5.91
N SER A 161 -4.64 11.57 5.17
CA SER A 161 -4.71 10.26 4.53
C SER A 161 -4.15 9.17 5.44
N VAL A 162 -4.79 8.00 5.46
CA VAL A 162 -4.22 6.80 6.09
C VAL A 162 -3.04 6.24 5.28
N PHE A 163 -2.95 6.62 4.01
CA PHE A 163 -1.83 6.25 3.14
C PHE A 163 -0.83 7.40 3.13
N ASN A 164 0.24 7.25 3.89
CA ASN A 164 1.28 8.27 4.01
C ASN A 164 2.05 8.48 2.70
N ASN A 165 2.75 9.61 2.61
CA ASN A 165 3.68 9.90 1.53
C ASN A 165 4.95 9.05 1.64
N SER A 166 4.83 7.76 1.30
CA SER A 166 5.90 6.77 1.36
C SER A 166 6.52 6.54 -0.02
N CYS A 167 7.75 6.07 -0.03
CA CYS A 167 8.33 5.47 -1.22
C CYS A 167 7.79 4.06 -1.37
N TYR A 168 7.17 3.74 -2.51
CA TYR A 168 6.51 2.46 -2.75
C TYR A 168 7.25 1.63 -3.79
N THR A 169 7.39 0.34 -3.52
CA THR A 169 7.84 -0.67 -4.49
C THR A 169 6.85 -1.82 -4.54
N ARG A 170 7.03 -2.71 -5.49
CA ARG A 170 6.13 -3.84 -5.67
C ARG A 170 6.10 -4.76 -4.45
N PHE A 171 4.93 -5.23 -4.11
CA PHE A 171 4.70 -6.40 -3.27
C PHE A 171 4.49 -7.62 -4.18
N VAL A 172 5.24 -8.70 -3.91
CA VAL A 172 5.05 -9.97 -4.63
C VAL A 172 4.16 -10.86 -3.78
N GLU A 173 2.93 -11.07 -4.24
CA GLU A 173 2.01 -11.97 -3.57
C GLU A 173 2.53 -13.41 -3.63
N GLN A 174 2.55 -14.05 -2.47
CA GLN A 174 2.92 -15.46 -2.32
C GLN A 174 1.85 -16.13 -1.48
N GLU A 175 1.56 -17.37 -1.74
CA GLU A 175 0.64 -18.14 -0.93
C GLU A 175 1.31 -18.48 0.41
N ASN A 176 1.13 -17.59 1.38
CA ASN A 176 1.69 -17.74 2.71
C ASN A 176 0.60 -17.52 3.78
N TRP A 177 0.10 -18.60 4.33
CA TRP A 177 -0.90 -18.60 5.40
C TRP A 177 -0.33 -18.33 6.78
N GLY A 178 0.98 -18.52 6.95
CA GLY A 178 1.66 -18.38 8.24
C GLY A 178 2.13 -16.95 8.54
N ALA A 179 2.28 -16.11 7.54
CA ALA A 179 2.72 -14.73 7.73
C ALA A 179 1.54 -13.79 7.94
N TRP A 180 1.58 -13.01 9.03
CA TRP A 180 0.60 -11.99 9.39
C TRP A 180 1.26 -10.61 9.37
N ASP A 181 1.92 -10.29 8.26
CA ASP A 181 2.79 -9.12 8.10
C ASP A 181 2.30 -8.11 7.06
N VAL A 182 1.11 -8.31 6.51
CA VAL A 182 0.51 -7.41 5.54
C VAL A 182 -0.86 -6.90 5.97
N GLN A 183 -1.19 -5.69 5.56
CA GLN A 183 -2.53 -5.12 5.58
C GLN A 183 -3.22 -5.39 4.25
N ILE A 184 -4.47 -5.80 4.33
CA ILE A 184 -5.31 -6.09 3.17
C ILE A 184 -6.42 -5.04 3.14
N TYR A 185 -6.57 -4.40 1.99
CA TYR A 185 -7.63 -3.43 1.73
C TYR A 185 -8.49 -3.94 0.59
N VAL A 186 -9.79 -3.80 0.72
CA VAL A 186 -10.77 -4.16 -0.31
C VAL A 186 -11.53 -2.92 -0.76
N LYS A 187 -11.79 -2.83 -2.07
CA LYS A 187 -12.76 -1.89 -2.63
C LYS A 187 -14.06 -2.64 -2.90
N THR A 188 -15.17 -2.06 -2.48
CA THR A 188 -16.48 -2.68 -2.58
C THR A 188 -17.44 -1.84 -3.42
N THR A 189 -18.50 -2.48 -3.94
CA THR A 189 -19.57 -1.80 -4.69
C THR A 189 -20.46 -0.93 -3.80
N THR A 190 -20.48 -1.19 -2.48
CA THR A 190 -21.33 -0.51 -1.51
C THR A 190 -20.52 0.01 -0.33
N SER A 191 -20.95 1.11 0.25
CA SER A 191 -20.45 1.63 1.54
C SER A 191 -21.27 1.12 2.74
N ASP A 192 -22.34 0.35 2.53
CA ASP A 192 -23.17 -0.18 3.60
C ASP A 192 -22.50 -1.36 4.31
N ARG A 193 -22.08 -1.09 5.54
CA ARG A 193 -21.39 -2.05 6.42
C ARG A 193 -22.23 -3.26 6.77
N ASN A 194 -23.54 -3.07 6.95
CA ASN A 194 -24.43 -4.16 7.36
C ASN A 194 -24.55 -5.19 6.24
N ILE A 195 -24.64 -4.71 5.00
CA ILE A 195 -24.67 -5.58 3.82
C ILE A 195 -23.35 -6.35 3.69
N LEU A 196 -22.20 -5.68 3.87
CA LEU A 196 -20.88 -6.32 3.81
C LEU A 196 -20.72 -7.37 4.94
N GLN A 197 -21.14 -7.05 6.15
CA GLN A 197 -21.05 -7.98 7.28
C GLN A 197 -21.88 -9.26 7.10
N GLN A 198 -23.05 -9.16 6.43
CA GLN A 198 -23.90 -10.32 6.14
C GLN A 198 -23.27 -11.28 5.11
N GLN A 199 -22.35 -10.79 4.27
CA GLN A 199 -21.67 -11.62 3.27
C GLN A 199 -20.43 -12.36 3.82
N VAL A 200 -19.92 -11.91 4.98
CA VAL A 200 -18.67 -12.42 5.57
C VAL A 200 -18.95 -13.41 6.72
N ASN A 201 -20.19 -13.49 7.22
CA ASN A 201 -20.63 -14.44 8.24
C ASN A 201 -21.22 -15.67 7.60
#